data_b6046aa31fb192473a26f2038660e303
#
_entry.id   b6046aa31fb192473a26f2038660e303
#
_cell.length_a   1.000
_cell.length_b   1.000
_cell.length_c   1.000
_cell.angle_alpha   90.00
_cell.angle_beta   90.00
_cell.angle_gamma   90.00
#
_symmetry.space_group_name_H-M   'P 1'
#
loop_
_entity.id
_entity.type
_entity.pdbx_description
1 polymer ?
#
loop_
_entity_poly.entity_id
_entity_poly.type
_entity_poly.pdbx_seq_one_letter_code
_entity_poly.pdbx_strand_id
1 'polypeptide(L)'
;SDLHHLFRQWDQLVALNLNTVLAPVYWELIEPEEGHFDFSLVDGLIDQARAQDMRLVLLWFGSWKNSMSSYVPSWVKTDQGRFPRARLADGKAVEILSPFHSANRDADARAFAALMRFLRKKDGQRNTVLLVQVENEIGMIPDARDHSAAANRQFDGEVPEALLEYLDRHREILAAPLQERWAARGNRTQGSWEDVFGAGKTTDELFMAWHFGTYVEAIAAAGLAEYDLPLFINAALVRPGKVPGEYPSAGPLPQVFDIWRAAAPSIDLFAPDIYFPNFVEWARAYDVPNMAYFIPETGRQPMATPANALYAFGEHDAMGFSPFAIELYDADDALGDAYALIAQLKPLIVSHQGRGTMHGVRPVVSFDGVVDDDPVDVQIGGYMLNVSFVAPFEPRDQQVTEAHGGLIISLGPDEFLVAGKGLTITFHDPEQLVGIDRIDEGRMVDGEWVPGRRMNGDESHQGRHLRLPTNRFSMQRVRLYKYQ
;
A
#
# COMPACT_ATOMS: atom_id res chain seq x y z
N SER A 1 7.64 -15.20 -15.33
CA SER A 1 8.97 -15.39 -15.93
C SER A 1 8.93 -15.81 -17.40
N ASP A 2 7.83 -15.53 -18.12
CA ASP A 2 7.70 -15.80 -19.54
C ASP A 2 7.20 -14.57 -20.29
N LEU A 3 8.08 -13.94 -21.08
CA LEU A 3 7.76 -12.74 -21.87
C LEU A 3 6.68 -12.99 -22.91
N HIS A 4 6.55 -14.21 -23.46
CA HIS A 4 5.49 -14.57 -24.40
C HIS A 4 4.13 -14.67 -23.71
N HIS A 5 4.09 -15.17 -22.47
CA HIS A 5 2.87 -15.16 -21.66
C HIS A 5 2.44 -13.73 -21.35
N LEU A 6 3.35 -12.91 -20.85
CA LEU A 6 3.10 -11.50 -20.57
C LEU A 6 2.63 -10.74 -21.81
N PHE A 7 3.25 -10.96 -22.96
CA PHE A 7 2.88 -10.32 -24.23
C PHE A 7 1.39 -10.49 -24.56
N ARG A 8 0.82 -11.66 -24.26
CA ARG A 8 -0.61 -11.92 -24.49
C ARG A 8 -1.55 -11.24 -23.50
N GLN A 9 -1.04 -10.74 -22.38
CA GLN A 9 -1.86 -10.09 -21.35
C GLN A 9 -2.02 -8.58 -21.57
N TRP A 10 -1.15 -7.94 -22.35
CA TRP A 10 -1.14 -6.48 -22.48
C TRP A 10 -2.47 -5.90 -22.98
N ASP A 11 -3.12 -6.52 -23.95
CA ASP A 11 -4.40 -6.02 -24.48
C ASP A 11 -5.48 -5.98 -23.38
N GLN A 12 -5.51 -6.98 -22.50
CA GLN A 12 -6.42 -7.02 -21.35
C GLN A 12 -6.06 -5.98 -20.29
N LEU A 13 -4.79 -5.80 -19.99
CA LEU A 13 -4.33 -4.80 -19.04
C LEU A 13 -4.65 -3.37 -19.51
N VAL A 14 -4.49 -3.12 -20.82
CA VAL A 14 -4.91 -1.85 -21.46
C VAL A 14 -6.42 -1.66 -21.37
N ALA A 15 -7.20 -2.71 -21.65
CA ALA A 15 -8.66 -2.65 -21.59
C ALA A 15 -9.20 -2.39 -20.19
N LEU A 16 -8.46 -2.76 -19.13
CA LEU A 16 -8.74 -2.42 -17.72
C LEU A 16 -8.35 -0.98 -17.34
N ASN A 17 -7.89 -0.17 -18.30
CA ASN A 17 -7.43 1.21 -18.07
C ASN A 17 -6.23 1.33 -17.11
N LEU A 18 -5.36 0.33 -17.06
CA LEU A 18 -4.12 0.42 -16.28
C LEU A 18 -3.14 1.41 -16.91
N ASN A 19 -2.36 2.06 -16.09
CA ASN A 19 -1.22 2.89 -16.51
C ASN A 19 0.12 2.37 -15.99
N THR A 20 0.09 1.46 -15.03
CA THR A 20 1.28 0.92 -14.36
C THR A 20 1.03 -0.54 -14.01
N VAL A 21 2.05 -1.37 -14.13
CA VAL A 21 2.04 -2.80 -13.77
C VAL A 21 3.11 -3.06 -12.73
N LEU A 22 2.77 -3.79 -11.67
CA LEU A 22 3.72 -4.32 -10.71
C LEU A 22 4.20 -5.68 -11.21
N ALA A 23 5.51 -5.85 -11.36
CA ALA A 23 6.09 -7.06 -11.95
C ALA A 23 7.24 -7.61 -11.11
N PRO A 24 7.22 -8.92 -10.78
CA PRO A 24 8.26 -9.54 -9.97
C PRO A 24 9.57 -9.71 -10.74
N VAL A 25 10.68 -9.51 -10.02
CA VAL A 25 12.05 -9.81 -10.46
C VAL A 25 12.63 -10.82 -9.48
N TYR A 26 12.90 -12.01 -9.97
CA TYR A 26 13.34 -13.15 -9.15
C TYR A 26 14.87 -13.24 -9.13
N TRP A 27 15.47 -13.23 -7.95
CA TRP A 27 16.93 -13.34 -7.83
C TRP A 27 17.47 -14.60 -8.50
N GLU A 28 16.80 -15.74 -8.33
CA GLU A 28 17.24 -17.02 -8.97
C GLU A 28 17.30 -16.98 -10.50
N LEU A 29 16.50 -16.08 -11.13
CA LEU A 29 16.52 -15.90 -12.59
C LEU A 29 17.52 -14.83 -13.04
N ILE A 30 17.80 -13.86 -12.17
CA ILE A 30 18.75 -12.78 -12.45
C ILE A 30 20.19 -13.25 -12.27
N GLU A 31 20.47 -14.11 -11.27
CA GLU A 31 21.80 -14.62 -10.96
C GLU A 31 21.78 -16.16 -10.81
N PRO A 32 21.49 -16.91 -11.89
CA PRO A 32 21.39 -18.37 -11.83
C PRO A 32 22.71 -19.05 -11.41
N GLU A 33 23.84 -18.44 -11.73
CA GLU A 33 25.19 -18.81 -11.28
C GLU A 33 25.82 -17.60 -10.59
N GLU A 34 26.53 -17.83 -9.47
CA GLU A 34 27.11 -16.75 -8.67
C GLU A 34 28.00 -15.83 -9.53
N GLY A 35 27.67 -14.54 -9.53
CA GLY A 35 28.38 -13.51 -10.30
C GLY A 35 28.03 -13.44 -11.78
N HIS A 36 27.14 -14.29 -12.28
CA HIS A 36 26.68 -14.27 -13.67
C HIS A 36 25.22 -13.80 -13.75
N PHE A 37 25.05 -12.60 -14.29
CA PHE A 37 23.73 -11.94 -14.32
C PHE A 37 23.07 -12.01 -15.68
N ASP A 38 21.80 -12.40 -15.71
CA ASP A 38 20.92 -12.38 -16.89
C ASP A 38 19.73 -11.42 -16.66
N PHE A 39 19.72 -10.30 -17.34
CA PHE A 39 18.65 -9.31 -17.29
C PHE A 39 17.67 -9.39 -18.46
N SER A 40 17.73 -10.41 -19.28
CA SER A 40 16.92 -10.54 -20.53
C SER A 40 15.43 -10.45 -20.28
N LEU A 41 14.92 -11.02 -19.16
CA LEU A 41 13.51 -10.92 -18.78
C LEU A 41 13.13 -9.48 -18.38
N VAL A 42 13.94 -8.81 -17.61
CA VAL A 42 13.69 -7.40 -17.18
C VAL A 42 13.80 -6.46 -18.38
N ASP A 43 14.78 -6.68 -19.26
CA ASP A 43 14.94 -5.94 -20.51
C ASP A 43 13.69 -6.02 -21.39
N GLY A 44 13.22 -7.23 -21.64
CA GLY A 44 12.02 -7.47 -22.44
C GLY A 44 10.74 -6.93 -21.79
N LEU A 45 10.61 -7.03 -20.47
CA LEU A 45 9.48 -6.45 -19.71
C LEU A 45 9.42 -4.92 -19.88
N ILE A 46 10.54 -4.24 -19.75
CA ILE A 46 10.64 -2.79 -19.94
C ILE A 46 10.25 -2.39 -21.37
N ASP A 47 10.75 -3.12 -22.36
CA ASP A 47 10.43 -2.82 -23.76
C ASP A 47 8.95 -3.07 -24.09
N GLN A 48 8.35 -4.15 -23.55
CA GLN A 48 6.93 -4.42 -23.71
C GLN A 48 6.06 -3.34 -23.04
N ALA A 49 6.37 -2.94 -21.81
CA ALA A 49 5.65 -1.88 -21.09
C ALA A 49 5.68 -0.57 -21.87
N ARG A 50 6.84 -0.19 -22.42
CA ARG A 50 6.99 1.00 -23.26
C ARG A 50 6.14 0.92 -24.53
N ALA A 51 6.05 -0.22 -25.17
CA ALA A 51 5.22 -0.43 -26.36
C ALA A 51 3.73 -0.19 -26.10
N GLN A 52 3.31 -0.31 -24.83
CA GLN A 52 1.93 -0.08 -24.37
C GLN A 52 1.73 1.26 -23.64
N ASP A 53 2.75 2.14 -23.64
CA ASP A 53 2.76 3.39 -22.89
C ASP A 53 2.49 3.20 -21.38
N MET A 54 2.89 2.05 -20.84
CA MET A 54 2.74 1.72 -19.43
C MET A 54 4.03 1.94 -18.65
N ARG A 55 3.88 2.11 -17.34
CA ARG A 55 4.95 2.19 -16.36
C ARG A 55 5.04 0.89 -15.58
N LEU A 56 6.16 0.71 -14.89
CA LEU A 56 6.45 -0.46 -14.07
C LEU A 56 6.82 -0.07 -12.65
N VAL A 57 6.39 -0.89 -11.73
CA VAL A 57 6.96 -1.02 -10.39
C VAL A 57 7.59 -2.40 -10.32
N LEU A 58 8.88 -2.50 -10.03
CA LEU A 58 9.54 -3.79 -9.95
C LEU A 58 9.54 -4.31 -8.52
N LEU A 59 9.26 -5.59 -8.36
CA LEU A 59 9.22 -6.26 -7.07
C LEU A 59 10.45 -7.18 -6.97
N TRP A 60 11.46 -6.77 -6.20
CA TRP A 60 12.65 -7.58 -5.99
C TRP A 60 12.36 -8.71 -5.02
N PHE A 61 12.27 -9.93 -5.53
CA PHE A 61 12.17 -11.16 -4.74
C PHE A 61 13.58 -11.72 -4.53
N GLY A 62 14.25 -11.15 -3.52
CA GLY A 62 15.61 -11.46 -3.13
C GLY A 62 15.66 -12.57 -2.08
N SER A 63 16.08 -12.23 -0.88
CA SER A 63 16.18 -13.17 0.23
C SER A 63 14.84 -13.69 0.70
N TRP A 64 13.75 -12.90 0.59
CA TRP A 64 12.44 -13.29 1.09
C TRP A 64 11.30 -12.97 0.12
N LYS A 65 10.38 -13.92 -0.02
CA LYS A 65 9.05 -13.77 -0.64
C LYS A 65 8.04 -14.51 0.23
N ASN A 66 7.00 -13.79 0.73
CA ASN A 66 6.04 -14.32 1.70
C ASN A 66 6.76 -14.98 2.90
N SER A 67 7.71 -14.27 3.47
CA SER A 67 8.60 -14.72 4.56
C SER A 67 9.53 -15.90 4.22
N MET A 68 9.46 -16.46 3.01
CA MET A 68 10.24 -17.65 2.64
C MET A 68 11.38 -17.30 1.67
N SER A 69 12.49 -18.02 1.77
CA SER A 69 13.67 -17.84 0.90
C SER A 69 13.63 -18.75 -0.33
N SER A 70 12.45 -18.88 -0.94
CA SER A 70 12.22 -19.82 -2.05
C SER A 70 12.78 -19.34 -3.39
N TYR A 71 12.98 -18.04 -3.55
CA TYR A 71 13.41 -17.43 -4.82
C TYR A 71 14.89 -17.02 -4.83
N VAL A 72 15.66 -17.39 -3.80
CA VAL A 72 17.12 -17.26 -3.86
C VAL A 72 17.71 -18.28 -4.83
N PRO A 73 18.86 -18.01 -5.48
CA PRO A 73 19.48 -18.92 -6.42
C PRO A 73 19.85 -20.29 -5.82
N SER A 74 19.97 -21.30 -6.66
CA SER A 74 20.33 -22.66 -6.25
C SER A 74 21.64 -22.72 -5.47
N TRP A 75 22.64 -21.92 -5.85
CA TRP A 75 23.92 -21.87 -5.15
C TRP A 75 23.80 -21.28 -3.72
N VAL A 76 22.79 -20.43 -3.44
CA VAL A 76 22.44 -19.99 -2.08
C VAL A 76 21.65 -21.09 -1.34
N LYS A 77 20.65 -21.71 -2.01
CA LYS A 77 19.77 -22.72 -1.40
C LYS A 77 20.57 -23.92 -0.89
N THR A 78 21.59 -24.34 -1.62
CA THR A 78 22.30 -25.60 -1.39
C THR A 78 23.52 -25.46 -0.49
N ASP A 79 24.11 -24.28 -0.35
CA ASP A 79 25.24 -24.02 0.54
C ASP A 79 24.79 -23.41 1.88
N GLN A 80 24.16 -24.24 2.72
CA GLN A 80 23.67 -23.80 4.03
C GLN A 80 24.81 -23.50 5.03
N GLY A 81 26.02 -23.92 4.76
CA GLY A 81 27.21 -23.56 5.57
C GLY A 81 27.58 -22.10 5.40
N ARG A 82 27.48 -21.60 4.17
CA ARG A 82 27.76 -20.21 3.81
C ARG A 82 26.52 -19.32 3.98
N PHE A 83 25.33 -19.86 3.68
CA PHE A 83 24.05 -19.13 3.70
C PHE A 83 23.08 -19.74 4.72
N PRO A 84 23.30 -19.50 6.02
CA PRO A 84 22.52 -20.13 7.07
C PRO A 84 21.06 -19.70 7.08
N ARG A 85 20.21 -20.66 7.48
CA ARG A 85 18.78 -20.45 7.75
C ARG A 85 18.55 -20.00 9.19
N ALA A 86 17.43 -19.28 9.39
CA ALA A 86 16.88 -19.02 10.71
C ALA A 86 16.48 -20.33 11.39
N ARG A 87 16.45 -20.34 12.73
CA ARG A 87 16.12 -21.51 13.53
C ARG A 87 15.01 -21.21 14.53
N LEU A 88 14.15 -22.19 14.74
CA LEU A 88 13.16 -22.17 15.81
C LEU A 88 13.82 -22.42 17.18
N ALA A 89 13.07 -22.19 18.26
CA ALA A 89 13.53 -22.42 19.62
C ALA A 89 13.96 -23.88 19.89
N ASP A 90 13.41 -24.86 19.16
CA ASP A 90 13.82 -26.26 19.23
C ASP A 90 15.06 -26.60 18.39
N GLY A 91 15.66 -25.59 17.74
CA GLY A 91 16.85 -25.72 16.91
C GLY A 91 16.62 -26.14 15.47
N LYS A 92 15.38 -26.42 15.05
CA LYS A 92 15.06 -26.75 13.66
C LYS A 92 15.22 -25.51 12.76
N ALA A 93 15.85 -25.72 11.60
CA ALA A 93 15.91 -24.68 10.57
C ALA A 93 14.54 -24.50 9.88
N VAL A 94 14.25 -23.27 9.49
CA VAL A 94 13.09 -22.91 8.67
C VAL A 94 13.55 -22.43 7.29
N GLU A 95 12.66 -22.40 6.31
CA GLU A 95 12.98 -21.92 4.95
C GLU A 95 13.04 -20.38 4.89
N ILE A 96 13.80 -19.80 5.79
CA ILE A 96 14.02 -18.36 5.93
C ILE A 96 15.52 -18.14 6.08
N LEU A 97 16.15 -17.39 5.19
CA LEU A 97 17.54 -16.97 5.38
C LEU A 97 17.66 -16.13 6.65
N SER A 98 18.63 -16.46 7.49
CA SER A 98 18.86 -15.71 8.73
C SER A 98 19.39 -14.31 8.43
N PRO A 99 18.78 -13.22 8.94
CA PRO A 99 19.29 -11.87 8.76
C PRO A 99 20.59 -11.59 9.53
N PHE A 100 21.03 -12.51 10.38
CA PHE A 100 22.21 -12.36 11.23
C PHE A 100 23.53 -12.79 10.56
N HIS A 101 23.49 -13.11 9.28
CA HIS A 101 24.68 -13.55 8.53
C HIS A 101 24.99 -12.63 7.35
N SER A 102 26.18 -12.02 7.38
CA SER A 102 26.62 -11.09 6.34
C SER A 102 26.67 -11.73 4.94
N ALA A 103 26.97 -13.03 4.85
CA ALA A 103 27.02 -13.72 3.56
C ALA A 103 25.65 -13.69 2.84
N ASN A 104 24.54 -13.87 3.58
CA ASN A 104 23.18 -13.75 3.04
C ASN A 104 22.95 -12.34 2.51
N ARG A 105 23.16 -11.33 3.37
CA ARG A 105 22.97 -9.91 3.08
C ARG A 105 23.84 -9.42 1.92
N ASP A 106 25.13 -9.75 1.96
CA ASP A 106 26.08 -9.21 0.99
C ASP A 106 25.88 -9.83 -0.41
N ALA A 107 25.39 -11.09 -0.48
CA ALA A 107 25.03 -11.72 -1.75
C ALA A 107 23.81 -11.06 -2.39
N ASP A 108 22.74 -10.85 -1.62
CA ASP A 108 21.52 -10.16 -2.06
C ASP A 108 21.81 -8.71 -2.47
N ALA A 109 22.53 -7.97 -1.63
CA ALA A 109 22.90 -6.58 -1.91
C ALA A 109 23.69 -6.44 -3.23
N ARG A 110 24.60 -7.39 -3.54
CA ARG A 110 25.31 -7.39 -4.83
C ARG A 110 24.38 -7.64 -6.00
N ALA A 111 23.43 -8.57 -5.86
CA ALA A 111 22.48 -8.89 -6.92
C ALA A 111 21.52 -7.72 -7.16
N PHE A 112 20.99 -7.12 -6.10
CA PHE A 112 20.15 -5.94 -6.20
C PHE A 112 20.89 -4.73 -6.80
N ALA A 113 22.12 -4.47 -6.39
CA ALA A 113 22.98 -3.43 -6.98
C ALA A 113 23.22 -3.67 -8.49
N ALA A 114 23.40 -4.93 -8.91
CA ALA A 114 23.53 -5.26 -10.32
C ALA A 114 22.25 -4.98 -11.11
N LEU A 115 21.08 -5.28 -10.56
CA LEU A 115 19.77 -4.90 -11.13
C LEU A 115 19.65 -3.38 -11.26
N MET A 116 19.94 -2.64 -10.21
CA MET A 116 19.81 -1.18 -10.22
C MET A 116 20.76 -0.52 -11.21
N ARG A 117 21.99 -1.04 -11.35
CA ARG A 117 22.95 -0.62 -12.39
C ARG A 117 22.43 -0.89 -13.80
N PHE A 118 21.79 -2.04 -14.02
CA PHE A 118 21.14 -2.37 -15.28
C PHE A 118 19.99 -1.40 -15.58
N LEU A 119 19.11 -1.12 -14.60
CA LEU A 119 17.99 -0.18 -14.74
C LEU A 119 18.47 1.23 -15.09
N ARG A 120 19.51 1.74 -14.41
CA ARG A 120 20.09 3.05 -14.76
C ARG A 120 20.50 3.12 -16.23
N LYS A 121 21.15 2.07 -16.74
CA LYS A 121 21.60 1.99 -18.13
C LYS A 121 20.43 1.88 -19.12
N LYS A 122 19.44 1.04 -18.80
CA LYS A 122 18.30 0.75 -19.69
C LYS A 122 17.24 1.84 -19.66
N ASP A 123 16.96 2.41 -18.49
CA ASP A 123 15.78 3.24 -18.25
C ASP A 123 16.06 4.63 -17.67
N GLY A 124 17.29 4.95 -17.28
CA GLY A 124 17.64 6.14 -16.49
C GLY A 124 17.20 7.51 -17.02
N GLN A 125 16.70 7.61 -18.25
CA GLN A 125 16.17 8.84 -18.83
C GLN A 125 14.72 8.69 -19.32
N ARG A 126 14.10 7.53 -19.11
CA ARG A 126 12.77 7.23 -19.68
C ARG A 126 11.70 7.07 -18.61
N ASN A 127 12.08 6.82 -17.37
CA ASN A 127 11.17 6.64 -16.23
C ASN A 127 10.05 5.62 -16.50
N THR A 128 10.40 4.51 -17.17
CA THR A 128 9.46 3.40 -17.34
C THR A 128 9.28 2.68 -16.02
N VAL A 129 10.37 2.48 -15.27
CA VAL A 129 10.36 1.99 -13.89
C VAL A 129 10.25 3.18 -12.95
N LEU A 130 9.20 3.22 -12.13
CA LEU A 130 8.89 4.34 -11.24
C LEU A 130 9.52 4.16 -9.85
N LEU A 131 9.45 2.95 -9.30
CA LEU A 131 9.97 2.60 -7.99
C LEU A 131 10.22 1.10 -7.91
N VAL A 132 10.97 0.66 -6.89
CA VAL A 132 11.30 -0.74 -6.69
C VAL A 132 10.95 -1.16 -5.26
N GLN A 133 10.25 -2.29 -5.14
CA GLN A 133 10.07 -2.97 -3.86
C GLN A 133 11.33 -3.74 -3.51
N VAL A 134 11.81 -3.58 -2.30
CA VAL A 134 12.94 -4.37 -1.77
C VAL A 134 12.37 -5.51 -0.94
N GLU A 135 12.60 -6.75 -1.36
CA GLU A 135 12.01 -7.94 -0.78
C GLU A 135 10.47 -7.99 -0.91
N ASN A 136 9.84 -9.02 -0.35
CA ASN A 136 8.38 -9.11 -0.31
C ASN A 136 7.90 -9.79 0.98
N GLU A 137 6.99 -9.11 1.69
CA GLU A 137 6.33 -9.62 2.89
C GLU A 137 7.30 -10.30 3.86
N ILE A 138 8.37 -9.58 4.21
CA ILE A 138 9.37 -10.04 5.17
C ILE A 138 8.71 -10.34 6.51
N GLY A 139 9.11 -11.45 7.14
CA GLY A 139 8.65 -11.74 8.47
C GLY A 139 9.19 -13.06 9.00
N MET A 140 9.13 -13.23 10.31
CA MET A 140 9.46 -14.47 10.99
C MET A 140 8.20 -15.26 11.32
N ILE A 141 8.19 -16.53 10.92
CA ILE A 141 7.11 -17.50 11.19
C ILE A 141 7.70 -18.93 11.12
N PRO A 142 7.28 -19.92 11.93
CA PRO A 142 6.20 -19.88 12.94
C PRO A 142 6.66 -19.45 14.34
N ASP A 143 7.80 -18.81 14.48
CA ASP A 143 8.29 -18.24 15.74
C ASP A 143 8.41 -16.71 15.61
N ALA A 144 8.49 -16.00 16.72
CA ALA A 144 8.60 -14.54 16.73
C ALA A 144 10.02 -14.04 16.39
N ARG A 145 11.06 -14.87 16.56
CA ARG A 145 12.44 -14.55 16.23
C ARG A 145 13.26 -15.74 15.76
N ASP A 146 14.40 -15.48 15.16
CA ASP A 146 15.46 -16.44 14.91
C ASP A 146 16.13 -16.80 16.24
N HIS A 147 16.28 -18.11 16.51
CA HIS A 147 16.98 -18.68 17.68
C HIS A 147 18.32 -19.30 17.32
N SER A 148 18.90 -18.99 16.15
CA SER A 148 20.27 -19.40 15.83
C SER A 148 21.27 -18.85 16.85
N ALA A 149 22.44 -19.47 16.93
CA ALA A 149 23.48 -19.00 17.86
C ALA A 149 23.92 -17.55 17.58
N ALA A 150 23.87 -17.11 16.31
CA ALA A 150 24.16 -15.73 15.95
C ALA A 150 23.07 -14.78 16.46
N ALA A 151 21.81 -15.13 16.25
CA ALA A 151 20.66 -14.36 16.72
C ALA A 151 20.63 -14.27 18.25
N ASN A 152 20.82 -15.38 18.95
CA ASN A 152 20.82 -15.39 20.42
C ASN A 152 21.91 -14.48 21.00
N ARG A 153 23.12 -14.50 20.44
CA ARG A 153 24.18 -13.57 20.91
C ARG A 153 23.79 -12.10 20.74
N GLN A 154 23.09 -11.74 19.66
CA GLN A 154 22.63 -10.39 19.45
C GLN A 154 21.44 -10.02 20.37
N PHE A 155 20.55 -10.99 20.62
CA PHE A 155 19.40 -10.79 21.50
C PHE A 155 19.82 -10.60 22.97
N ASP A 156 20.78 -11.37 23.43
CA ASP A 156 21.36 -11.27 24.78
C ASP A 156 22.31 -10.06 24.95
N GLY A 157 22.71 -9.48 23.82
CA GLY A 157 23.56 -8.29 23.79
C GLY A 157 22.80 -6.99 24.04
N GLU A 158 23.51 -5.88 24.03
CA GLU A 158 22.91 -4.56 24.18
C GLU A 158 22.07 -4.17 22.96
N VAL A 159 20.94 -3.48 23.21
CA VAL A 159 20.17 -2.84 22.13
C VAL A 159 21.06 -1.81 21.44
N PRO A 160 21.08 -1.78 20.09
CA PRO A 160 21.92 -0.85 19.34
C PRO A 160 21.68 0.60 19.74
N GLU A 161 22.75 1.33 19.99
CA GLU A 161 22.71 2.76 20.40
C GLU A 161 21.91 3.61 19.39
N ALA A 162 22.12 3.36 18.09
CA ALA A 162 21.40 4.09 17.03
C ALA A 162 19.88 3.95 17.13
N LEU A 163 19.36 2.78 17.53
CA LEU A 163 17.93 2.59 17.78
C LEU A 163 17.50 3.41 19.01
N LEU A 164 18.22 3.32 20.10
CA LEU A 164 17.86 4.03 21.34
C LEU A 164 17.91 5.55 21.18
N GLU A 165 18.89 6.06 20.45
CA GLU A 165 18.97 7.48 20.08
C GLU A 165 17.79 7.92 19.21
N TYR A 166 17.38 7.08 18.25
CA TYR A 166 16.19 7.34 17.43
C TYR A 166 14.93 7.41 18.30
N LEU A 167 14.71 6.42 19.17
CA LEU A 167 13.55 6.37 20.05
C LEU A 167 13.52 7.57 21.02
N ASP A 168 14.66 7.96 21.57
CA ASP A 168 14.74 9.11 22.47
C ASP A 168 14.42 10.44 21.77
N ARG A 169 14.94 10.61 20.56
CA ARG A 169 14.70 11.80 19.73
C ARG A 169 13.23 11.93 19.29
N HIS A 170 12.54 10.79 19.08
CA HIS A 170 11.18 10.76 18.59
C HIS A 170 10.15 10.36 19.63
N ARG A 171 10.50 10.39 20.91
CA ARG A 171 9.73 9.84 22.03
C ARG A 171 8.25 10.24 22.04
N GLU A 172 7.93 11.47 21.67
CA GLU A 172 6.57 12.01 21.73
C GLU A 172 5.67 11.56 20.56
N ILE A 173 6.27 11.05 19.49
CA ILE A 173 5.56 10.65 18.25
C ILE A 173 5.67 9.17 17.94
N LEU A 174 6.30 8.37 18.82
CA LEU A 174 6.38 6.92 18.66
C LEU A 174 4.97 6.30 18.69
N ALA A 175 4.80 5.20 17.99
CA ALA A 175 3.60 4.40 18.09
C ALA A 175 3.29 4.04 19.55
N ALA A 176 2.05 4.24 19.98
CA ALA A 176 1.66 4.10 21.39
C ALA A 176 2.08 2.77 22.03
N PRO A 177 1.93 1.59 21.37
CA PRO A 177 2.36 0.32 21.97
C PRO A 177 3.87 0.23 22.25
N LEU A 178 4.69 0.82 21.37
CA LEU A 178 6.14 0.88 21.56
C LEU A 178 6.51 1.85 22.68
N GLN A 179 5.90 3.04 22.67
CA GLN A 179 6.12 4.07 23.68
C GLN A 179 5.77 3.56 25.08
N GLU A 180 4.60 2.94 25.25
CA GLU A 180 4.14 2.38 26.52
C GLU A 180 5.07 1.26 27.02
N ARG A 181 5.49 0.38 26.15
CA ARG A 181 6.41 -0.72 26.47
C ARG A 181 7.75 -0.21 26.96
N TRP A 182 8.32 0.76 26.25
CA TRP A 182 9.60 1.37 26.64
C TRP A 182 9.49 2.19 27.94
N ALA A 183 8.41 2.95 28.11
CA ALA A 183 8.12 3.70 29.31
C ALA A 183 7.94 2.78 30.54
N ALA A 184 7.30 1.62 30.38
CA ALA A 184 7.15 0.63 31.47
C ALA A 184 8.50 0.08 31.98
N ARG A 185 9.56 0.25 31.22
CA ARG A 185 10.94 -0.09 31.59
C ARG A 185 11.78 1.13 31.98
N GLY A 186 11.13 2.29 32.20
CA GLY A 186 11.77 3.54 32.60
C GLY A 186 12.53 4.23 31.47
N ASN A 187 12.14 3.99 30.21
CA ASN A 187 12.80 4.52 29.00
C ASN A 187 14.32 4.28 29.02
N ARG A 188 14.73 3.06 29.31
CA ARG A 188 16.14 2.70 29.40
C ARG A 188 16.86 2.95 28.07
N THR A 189 18.05 3.50 28.15
CA THR A 189 18.93 3.79 27.03
C THR A 189 20.15 2.84 26.96
N GLN A 190 20.16 1.80 27.79
CA GLN A 190 21.18 0.76 27.84
C GLN A 190 20.59 -0.54 28.37
N GLY A 191 21.14 -1.68 27.95
CA GLY A 191 20.77 -3.01 28.38
C GLY A 191 20.41 -3.94 27.23
N SER A 192 20.11 -5.18 27.57
CA SER A 192 19.63 -6.16 26.61
C SER A 192 18.23 -5.80 26.10
N TRP A 193 17.75 -6.48 25.06
CA TRP A 193 16.42 -6.28 24.52
C TRP A 193 15.33 -6.46 25.58
N GLU A 194 15.47 -7.45 26.46
CA GLU A 194 14.52 -7.66 27.57
C GLU A 194 14.68 -6.63 28.69
N ASP A 195 15.86 -6.09 28.91
CA ASP A 195 16.06 -4.99 29.89
C ASP A 195 15.35 -3.72 29.43
N VAL A 196 15.42 -3.42 28.15
CA VAL A 196 14.89 -2.18 27.56
C VAL A 196 13.39 -2.29 27.26
N PHE A 197 12.92 -3.41 26.72
CA PHE A 197 11.54 -3.55 26.27
C PHE A 197 10.72 -4.58 27.06
N GLY A 198 11.31 -5.29 28.02
CA GLY A 198 10.65 -6.36 28.78
C GLY A 198 10.63 -7.68 28.00
N ALA A 199 10.47 -8.78 28.72
CA ALA A 199 10.43 -10.11 28.12
C ALA A 199 9.15 -10.37 27.31
N GLY A 200 9.24 -11.29 26.35
CA GLY A 200 8.10 -11.83 25.61
C GLY A 200 8.14 -11.60 24.12
N LYS A 201 7.20 -12.22 23.40
CA LYS A 201 7.14 -12.27 21.93
C LYS A 201 7.11 -10.90 21.24
N THR A 202 6.57 -9.87 21.89
CA THR A 202 6.61 -8.51 21.34
C THR A 202 8.06 -7.98 21.29
N THR A 203 8.88 -8.29 22.31
CA THR A 203 10.30 -7.91 22.30
C THR A 203 11.08 -8.72 21.25
N ASP A 204 10.74 -10.00 21.06
CA ASP A 204 11.26 -10.81 19.97
C ASP A 204 10.95 -10.17 18.60
N GLU A 205 9.73 -9.65 18.42
CA GLU A 205 9.33 -8.96 17.19
C GLU A 205 10.09 -7.64 16.97
N LEU A 206 10.27 -6.82 18.02
CA LEU A 206 11.06 -5.59 17.93
C LEU A 206 12.52 -5.89 17.53
N PHE A 207 13.10 -6.92 18.14
CA PHE A 207 14.44 -7.40 17.83
C PHE A 207 14.56 -7.81 16.37
N MET A 208 13.65 -8.63 15.87
CA MET A 208 13.65 -9.07 14.47
C MET A 208 13.40 -7.91 13.51
N ALA A 209 12.50 -6.97 13.84
CA ALA A 209 12.22 -5.80 13.01
C ALA A 209 13.47 -4.94 12.80
N TRP A 210 14.28 -4.74 13.84
CA TRP A 210 15.57 -4.06 13.71
C TRP A 210 16.52 -4.80 12.77
N HIS A 211 16.65 -6.12 12.92
CA HIS A 211 17.60 -6.90 12.13
C HIS A 211 17.14 -7.14 10.69
N PHE A 212 15.86 -7.30 10.44
CA PHE A 212 15.32 -7.27 9.09
C PHE A 212 15.49 -5.89 8.44
N GLY A 213 15.19 -4.82 9.18
CA GLY A 213 15.35 -3.46 8.69
C GLY A 213 16.80 -3.14 8.32
N THR A 214 17.79 -3.47 9.18
CA THR A 214 19.20 -3.23 8.88
C THR A 214 19.74 -4.10 7.73
N TYR A 215 19.18 -5.27 7.54
CA TYR A 215 19.48 -6.11 6.38
C TYR A 215 18.96 -5.45 5.09
N VAL A 216 17.70 -5.00 5.08
CA VAL A 216 17.08 -4.29 3.96
C VAL A 216 17.80 -2.99 3.67
N GLU A 217 18.22 -2.25 4.69
CA GLU A 217 19.01 -1.02 4.52
C GLU A 217 20.30 -1.27 3.72
N ALA A 218 20.99 -2.37 4.01
CA ALA A 218 22.20 -2.70 3.28
C ALA A 218 21.93 -3.00 1.79
N ILE A 219 20.81 -3.65 1.48
CA ILE A 219 20.38 -3.92 0.10
C ILE A 219 19.97 -2.60 -0.58
N ALA A 220 19.13 -1.82 0.08
CA ALA A 220 18.64 -0.54 -0.42
C ALA A 220 19.80 0.43 -0.70
N ALA A 221 20.71 0.61 0.25
CA ALA A 221 21.87 1.48 0.09
C ALA A 221 22.78 1.04 -1.06
N ALA A 222 23.00 -0.27 -1.23
CA ALA A 222 23.77 -0.79 -2.35
C ALA A 222 23.10 -0.53 -3.70
N GLY A 223 21.78 -0.61 -3.77
CA GLY A 223 21.00 -0.29 -4.98
C GLY A 223 21.01 1.20 -5.29
N LEU A 224 20.75 2.05 -4.30
CA LEU A 224 20.74 3.52 -4.46
C LEU A 224 22.10 4.08 -4.89
N ALA A 225 23.20 3.46 -4.44
CA ALA A 225 24.53 3.83 -4.91
C ALA A 225 24.71 3.65 -6.43
N GLU A 226 23.93 2.77 -7.04
CA GLU A 226 23.93 2.52 -8.49
C GLU A 226 22.89 3.35 -9.24
N TYR A 227 21.67 3.45 -8.71
CA TYR A 227 20.59 4.20 -9.33
C TYR A 227 19.60 4.71 -8.28
N ASP A 228 19.44 6.02 -8.21
CA ASP A 228 18.54 6.71 -7.28
C ASP A 228 17.09 6.62 -7.78
N LEU A 229 16.41 5.55 -7.42
CA LEU A 229 14.96 5.34 -7.61
C LEU A 229 14.29 5.20 -6.26
N PRO A 230 13.05 5.68 -6.08
CA PRO A 230 12.30 5.45 -4.86
C PRO A 230 12.18 3.96 -4.53
N LEU A 231 12.39 3.62 -3.26
CA LEU A 231 12.35 2.25 -2.75
C LEU A 231 11.23 2.10 -1.72
N PHE A 232 10.54 0.96 -1.76
CA PHE A 232 9.53 0.63 -0.76
C PHE A 232 9.62 -0.82 -0.31
N ILE A 233 8.92 -1.11 0.78
CA ILE A 233 8.78 -2.45 1.34
C ILE A 233 7.31 -2.69 1.71
N ASN A 234 6.81 -3.90 1.51
CA ASN A 234 5.44 -4.29 1.83
C ASN A 234 5.36 -5.24 3.03
N ALA A 235 4.16 -5.43 3.55
CA ALA A 235 3.90 -6.31 4.67
C ALA A 235 2.62 -7.13 4.50
N ALA A 236 2.73 -8.42 4.82
CA ALA A 236 1.57 -9.26 5.12
C ALA A 236 0.95 -8.82 6.45
N LEU A 237 -0.37 -8.59 6.46
CA LEU A 237 -1.07 -8.01 7.60
C LEU A 237 -1.46 -9.03 8.66
N VAL A 238 -1.69 -8.54 9.87
CA VAL A 238 -2.02 -9.34 11.05
C VAL A 238 -3.52 -9.59 11.13
N ARG A 239 -3.93 -10.84 11.38
CA ARG A 239 -5.31 -11.18 11.71
C ARG A 239 -5.61 -10.85 13.18
N PRO A 240 -6.83 -10.45 13.52
CA PRO A 240 -7.22 -10.19 14.91
C PRO A 240 -6.89 -11.36 15.84
N GLY A 241 -6.42 -11.04 17.05
CA GLY A 241 -6.09 -12.03 18.09
C GLY A 241 -4.80 -12.82 17.87
N LYS A 242 -4.03 -12.56 16.82
CA LYS A 242 -2.73 -13.19 16.57
C LYS A 242 -1.61 -12.49 17.33
N VAL A 243 -0.63 -13.28 17.75
CA VAL A 243 0.58 -12.79 18.42
C VAL A 243 1.82 -13.07 17.56
N PRO A 244 2.96 -12.36 17.78
CA PRO A 244 4.17 -12.59 17.02
C PRO A 244 4.57 -14.07 16.96
N GLY A 245 4.91 -14.53 15.74
CA GLY A 245 5.12 -15.95 15.41
C GLY A 245 3.91 -16.65 14.83
N GLU A 246 2.70 -16.10 14.98
CA GLU A 246 1.47 -16.64 14.35
C GLU A 246 1.09 -15.93 13.05
N TYR A 247 1.88 -14.95 12.66
CA TYR A 247 1.84 -14.21 11.39
C TYR A 247 3.29 -13.90 10.96
N PRO A 248 3.56 -13.45 9.74
CA PRO A 248 4.86 -12.94 9.32
C PRO A 248 5.28 -11.75 10.18
N SER A 249 5.93 -12.03 11.31
CA SER A 249 6.22 -11.06 12.35
C SER A 249 7.45 -10.23 12.01
N ALA A 250 7.49 -8.99 12.48
CA ALA A 250 8.62 -8.08 12.33
C ALA A 250 8.82 -7.50 10.90
N GLY A 251 7.90 -7.73 9.96
CA GLY A 251 7.81 -6.93 8.75
C GLY A 251 7.41 -5.48 9.07
N PRO A 252 7.30 -4.58 8.06
CA PRO A 252 6.93 -3.18 8.28
C PRO A 252 5.45 -3.04 8.64
N LEU A 253 5.09 -3.52 9.82
CA LEU A 253 3.76 -3.44 10.42
C LEU A 253 3.63 -2.19 11.31
N PRO A 254 2.44 -1.62 11.49
CA PRO A 254 2.24 -0.37 12.23
C PRO A 254 2.87 -0.33 13.63
N GLN A 255 2.83 -1.46 14.37
CA GLN A 255 3.40 -1.54 15.72
C GLN A 255 4.93 -1.49 15.75
N VAL A 256 5.62 -1.69 14.63
CA VAL A 256 7.08 -1.68 14.52
C VAL A 256 7.62 -0.66 13.50
N PHE A 257 6.78 0.25 13.00
CA PHE A 257 7.21 1.27 12.03
C PHE A 257 8.40 2.10 12.51
N ASP A 258 8.41 2.48 13.80
CA ASP A 258 9.49 3.29 14.35
C ASP A 258 10.83 2.54 14.37
N ILE A 259 10.78 1.22 14.58
CA ILE A 259 11.97 0.36 14.48
C ILE A 259 12.47 0.31 13.03
N TRP A 260 11.55 0.13 12.06
CA TRP A 260 11.89 0.11 10.65
C TRP A 260 12.43 1.45 10.15
N ARG A 261 11.84 2.58 10.57
CA ARG A 261 12.34 3.92 10.24
C ARG A 261 13.76 4.15 10.76
N ALA A 262 14.05 3.65 11.97
CA ALA A 262 15.39 3.72 12.53
C ALA A 262 16.38 2.82 11.81
N ALA A 263 15.95 1.62 11.41
CA ALA A 263 16.81 0.57 10.85
C ALA A 263 17.07 0.72 9.35
N ALA A 264 16.09 1.23 8.59
CA ALA A 264 16.11 1.29 7.12
C ALA A 264 15.75 2.69 6.59
N PRO A 265 16.56 3.72 6.87
CA PRO A 265 16.30 5.10 6.46
C PRO A 265 16.33 5.32 4.94
N SER A 266 16.87 4.39 4.16
CA SER A 266 16.87 4.42 2.69
C SER A 266 15.57 3.94 2.06
N ILE A 267 14.61 3.46 2.85
CA ILE A 267 13.28 3.06 2.39
C ILE A 267 12.32 4.25 2.50
N ASP A 268 11.75 4.68 1.38
CA ASP A 268 10.89 5.86 1.29
C ASP A 268 9.50 5.63 1.88
N LEU A 269 8.93 4.41 1.74
CA LEU A 269 7.60 4.11 2.24
C LEU A 269 7.40 2.64 2.61
N PHE A 270 6.49 2.42 3.57
CA PHE A 270 5.98 1.12 3.98
C PHE A 270 4.57 0.95 3.45
N ALA A 271 4.29 -0.20 2.83
CA ALA A 271 3.06 -0.43 2.08
C ALA A 271 2.31 -1.66 2.59
N PRO A 272 0.98 -1.59 2.74
CA PRO A 272 0.17 -2.73 3.18
C PRO A 272 -0.28 -3.61 2.01
N ASP A 273 -0.28 -4.93 2.22
CA ASP A 273 -0.94 -5.90 1.34
C ASP A 273 -2.31 -6.23 1.91
N ILE A 274 -3.35 -5.52 1.47
CA ILE A 274 -4.67 -5.55 2.11
C ILE A 274 -5.56 -6.62 1.47
N TYR A 275 -5.56 -7.81 2.07
CA TYR A 275 -6.40 -8.93 1.64
C TYR A 275 -7.66 -9.14 2.50
N PHE A 276 -7.76 -8.46 3.63
CA PHE A 276 -8.87 -8.60 4.57
C PHE A 276 -10.03 -7.65 4.23
N PRO A 277 -11.29 -8.02 4.60
CA PRO A 277 -12.46 -7.18 4.35
C PRO A 277 -12.41 -5.80 5.02
N ASN A 278 -11.75 -5.68 6.19
CA ASN A 278 -11.61 -4.43 6.94
C ASN A 278 -10.58 -3.46 6.30
N PHE A 279 -10.78 -3.20 5.02
CA PHE A 279 -9.90 -2.35 4.20
C PHE A 279 -9.68 -0.96 4.81
N VAL A 280 -10.75 -0.30 5.25
CA VAL A 280 -10.69 1.07 5.82
C VAL A 280 -9.79 1.13 7.06
N GLU A 281 -9.86 0.12 7.91
CA GLU A 281 -9.03 0.04 9.13
C GLU A 281 -7.55 -0.04 8.77
N TRP A 282 -7.18 -0.95 7.87
CA TRP A 282 -5.79 -1.12 7.44
C TRP A 282 -5.29 0.07 6.63
N ALA A 283 -6.14 0.65 5.78
CA ALA A 283 -5.78 1.85 5.03
C ALA A 283 -5.38 2.99 5.99
N ARG A 284 -6.17 3.24 7.02
CA ARG A 284 -5.86 4.25 8.05
C ARG A 284 -4.60 3.94 8.85
N ALA A 285 -4.33 2.66 9.14
CA ALA A 285 -3.17 2.27 9.93
C ALA A 285 -1.82 2.55 9.21
N TYR A 286 -1.83 2.60 7.89
CA TYR A 286 -0.65 2.90 7.06
C TYR A 286 -0.58 4.35 6.58
N ASP A 287 -1.62 5.13 6.79
CA ASP A 287 -1.63 6.57 6.50
C ASP A 287 -0.93 7.33 7.64
N VAL A 288 0.38 7.44 7.53
CA VAL A 288 1.22 8.05 8.55
C VAL A 288 1.89 9.32 8.03
N PRO A 289 2.05 10.35 8.88
CA PRO A 289 2.61 11.62 8.47
C PRO A 289 3.99 11.51 7.80
N ASN A 290 4.20 12.30 6.77
CA ASN A 290 5.46 12.41 6.01
C ASN A 290 5.90 11.10 5.30
N MET A 291 4.97 10.23 4.98
CA MET A 291 5.21 9.06 4.16
C MET A 291 4.18 9.02 3.02
N ALA A 292 4.65 8.81 1.80
CA ALA A 292 3.75 8.62 0.66
C ALA A 292 2.92 7.34 0.85
N TYR A 293 1.67 7.37 0.40
CA TYR A 293 0.74 6.25 0.57
C TYR A 293 0.62 5.43 -0.71
N PHE A 294 0.83 4.13 -0.61
CA PHE A 294 0.76 3.20 -1.73
C PHE A 294 0.19 1.84 -1.29
N ILE A 295 -0.69 1.26 -2.09
CA ILE A 295 -1.22 -0.09 -1.88
C ILE A 295 -0.72 -0.98 -3.01
N PRO A 296 0.36 -1.74 -2.81
CA PRO A 296 0.98 -2.58 -3.85
C PRO A 296 0.21 -3.88 -4.08
N GLU A 297 -0.49 -4.37 -3.07
CA GLU A 297 -1.31 -5.57 -3.18
C GLU A 297 -2.65 -5.41 -2.44
N THR A 298 -3.72 -5.85 -3.07
CA THR A 298 -5.04 -6.00 -2.43
C THR A 298 -5.76 -7.22 -2.97
N GLY A 299 -6.66 -7.78 -2.15
CA GLY A 299 -7.44 -8.95 -2.53
C GLY A 299 -8.38 -8.69 -3.70
N ARG A 300 -8.64 -9.74 -4.49
CA ARG A 300 -9.64 -9.73 -5.54
C ARG A 300 -11.04 -9.83 -4.92
N GLN A 301 -11.64 -8.71 -4.61
CA GLN A 301 -13.00 -8.57 -4.09
C GLN A 301 -13.82 -7.77 -5.11
N PRO A 302 -14.45 -8.42 -6.12
CA PRO A 302 -15.05 -7.74 -7.28
C PRO A 302 -16.04 -6.64 -6.92
N MET A 303 -16.72 -6.77 -5.79
CA MET A 303 -17.68 -5.77 -5.33
C MET A 303 -17.00 -4.60 -4.61
N ALA A 304 -16.03 -4.85 -3.76
CA ALA A 304 -15.39 -3.85 -2.90
C ALA A 304 -14.16 -3.19 -3.54
N THR A 305 -13.38 -3.92 -4.34
CA THR A 305 -12.10 -3.43 -4.90
C THR A 305 -12.21 -2.12 -5.67
N PRO A 306 -13.23 -1.90 -6.54
CA PRO A 306 -13.39 -0.62 -7.24
C PRO A 306 -13.64 0.56 -6.30
N ALA A 307 -14.48 0.37 -5.27
CA ALA A 307 -14.75 1.39 -4.25
C ALA A 307 -13.52 1.64 -3.35
N ASN A 308 -12.74 0.58 -3.05
CA ASN A 308 -11.47 0.71 -2.33
C ASN A 308 -10.47 1.60 -3.06
N ALA A 309 -10.38 1.47 -4.40
CA ALA A 309 -9.49 2.30 -5.21
C ALA A 309 -9.85 3.79 -5.06
N LEU A 310 -11.12 4.15 -5.27
CA LEU A 310 -11.58 5.54 -5.13
C LEU A 310 -11.36 6.09 -3.72
N TYR A 311 -11.64 5.26 -2.70
CA TYR A 311 -11.40 5.61 -1.31
C TYR A 311 -9.92 5.86 -1.02
N ALA A 312 -9.03 5.00 -1.49
CA ALA A 312 -7.58 5.16 -1.28
C ALA A 312 -7.05 6.46 -1.90
N PHE A 313 -7.45 6.78 -3.14
CA PHE A 313 -7.05 8.03 -3.78
C PHE A 313 -7.67 9.26 -3.13
N GLY A 314 -8.94 9.17 -2.70
CA GLY A 314 -9.68 10.30 -2.16
C GLY A 314 -9.35 10.62 -0.70
N GLU A 315 -9.18 9.61 0.15
CA GLU A 315 -9.02 9.77 1.60
C GLU A 315 -7.56 9.79 2.04
N HIS A 316 -6.72 8.99 1.38
CA HIS A 316 -5.33 8.77 1.79
C HIS A 316 -4.31 9.37 0.82
N ASP A 317 -4.75 10.16 -0.16
CA ASP A 317 -3.86 10.72 -1.18
C ASP A 317 -2.96 9.66 -1.85
N ALA A 318 -3.48 8.43 -2.03
CA ALA A 318 -2.71 7.32 -2.54
C ALA A 318 -2.05 7.66 -3.88
N MET A 319 -0.79 7.28 -4.05
CA MET A 319 -0.08 7.40 -5.31
C MET A 319 -0.36 6.23 -6.26
N GLY A 320 -0.86 5.11 -5.73
CA GLY A 320 -1.22 3.92 -6.50
C GLY A 320 -2.05 2.92 -5.71
N PHE A 321 -2.78 2.09 -6.46
CA PHE A 321 -3.64 1.03 -5.94
C PHE A 321 -3.58 -0.16 -6.90
N SER A 322 -3.19 -1.33 -6.41
CA SER A 322 -2.81 -2.48 -7.24
C SER A 322 -3.44 -3.78 -6.75
N PRO A 323 -4.54 -4.23 -7.34
CA PRO A 323 -5.09 -5.56 -7.06
C PRO A 323 -4.13 -6.66 -7.51
N PHE A 324 -3.96 -7.67 -6.66
CA PHE A 324 -3.12 -8.84 -6.94
C PHE A 324 -3.70 -9.68 -8.09
N ALA A 325 -2.81 -10.31 -8.87
CA ALA A 325 -3.16 -11.17 -10.00
C ALA A 325 -4.08 -10.45 -11.01
N ILE A 326 -3.69 -9.24 -11.39
CA ILE A 326 -4.47 -8.36 -12.28
C ILE A 326 -4.78 -9.00 -13.64
N GLU A 327 -3.97 -9.93 -14.08
CA GLU A 327 -4.16 -10.71 -15.32
C GLU A 327 -5.37 -11.67 -15.26
N LEU A 328 -5.97 -11.85 -14.08
CA LEU A 328 -7.17 -12.67 -13.89
C LEU A 328 -8.48 -11.85 -13.88
N TYR A 329 -8.40 -10.52 -14.02
CA TYR A 329 -9.58 -9.67 -14.15
C TYR A 329 -10.02 -9.59 -15.59
N ASP A 330 -11.33 -9.64 -15.82
CA ASP A 330 -11.90 -9.51 -17.16
C ASP A 330 -11.94 -8.04 -17.60
N ALA A 331 -11.92 -7.78 -18.90
CA ALA A 331 -11.90 -6.42 -19.45
C ALA A 331 -13.17 -5.60 -19.12
N ASP A 332 -14.28 -6.28 -18.81
CA ASP A 332 -15.56 -5.70 -18.41
C ASP A 332 -15.78 -5.70 -16.89
N ASP A 333 -14.72 -5.95 -16.09
CA ASP A 333 -14.76 -5.86 -14.63
C ASP A 333 -15.02 -4.42 -14.18
N ALA A 334 -15.82 -4.25 -13.13
CA ALA A 334 -16.12 -2.95 -12.53
C ALA A 334 -14.86 -2.18 -12.07
N LEU A 335 -13.74 -2.87 -11.87
CA LEU A 335 -12.45 -2.26 -11.62
C LEU A 335 -11.97 -1.42 -12.81
N GLY A 336 -12.18 -1.91 -14.04
CA GLY A 336 -11.87 -1.16 -15.25
C GLY A 336 -12.65 0.15 -15.35
N ASP A 337 -13.93 0.13 -14.96
CA ASP A 337 -14.77 1.34 -14.90
C ASP A 337 -14.25 2.34 -13.85
N ALA A 338 -13.88 1.85 -12.66
CA ALA A 338 -13.29 2.70 -11.61
C ALA A 338 -11.95 3.31 -12.07
N TYR A 339 -11.09 2.54 -12.70
CA TYR A 339 -9.82 3.03 -13.24
C TYR A 339 -10.02 4.03 -14.39
N ALA A 340 -11.03 3.82 -15.26
CA ALA A 340 -11.40 4.80 -16.29
C ALA A 340 -11.83 6.14 -15.68
N LEU A 341 -12.57 6.09 -14.55
CA LEU A 341 -12.97 7.27 -13.80
C LEU A 341 -11.76 7.95 -13.16
N ILE A 342 -10.89 7.21 -12.48
CA ILE A 342 -9.67 7.73 -11.86
C ILE A 342 -8.73 8.33 -12.91
N ALA A 343 -8.58 7.70 -14.07
CA ALA A 343 -7.77 8.22 -15.16
C ALA A 343 -8.24 9.59 -15.67
N GLN A 344 -9.57 9.78 -15.78
CA GLN A 344 -10.14 11.08 -16.11
C GLN A 344 -9.89 12.13 -15.01
N LEU A 345 -9.96 11.72 -13.74
CA LEU A 345 -9.78 12.60 -12.58
C LEU A 345 -8.31 12.85 -12.21
N LYS A 346 -7.36 12.12 -12.78
CA LYS A 346 -5.94 12.18 -12.43
C LYS A 346 -5.40 13.62 -12.28
N PRO A 347 -5.64 14.57 -13.20
CA PRO A 347 -5.13 15.94 -13.04
C PRO A 347 -5.70 16.65 -11.80
N LEU A 348 -6.97 16.41 -11.48
CA LEU A 348 -7.62 16.96 -10.27
C LEU A 348 -7.08 16.27 -9.01
N ILE A 349 -7.03 14.95 -8.98
CA ILE A 349 -6.48 14.18 -7.84
C ILE A 349 -5.09 14.72 -7.49
N VAL A 350 -4.17 14.75 -8.47
CA VAL A 350 -2.79 15.23 -8.25
C VAL A 350 -2.76 16.69 -7.76
N SER A 351 -3.64 17.55 -8.25
CA SER A 351 -3.69 18.96 -7.83
C SER A 351 -4.32 19.18 -6.46
N HIS A 352 -5.05 18.20 -5.93
CA HIS A 352 -5.71 18.27 -4.62
C HIS A 352 -5.04 17.43 -3.52
N GLN A 353 -4.14 16.52 -3.86
CA GLN A 353 -3.37 15.73 -2.88
C GLN A 353 -2.64 16.62 -1.87
N GLY A 354 -2.69 16.25 -0.59
CA GLY A 354 -2.05 16.96 0.52
C GLY A 354 -2.69 18.31 0.89
N ARG A 355 -3.86 18.68 0.31
CA ARG A 355 -4.49 19.99 0.54
C ARG A 355 -5.73 19.96 1.42
N GLY A 356 -6.21 18.78 1.82
CA GLY A 356 -7.47 18.64 2.58
C GLY A 356 -8.71 19.12 1.81
N THR A 357 -8.64 19.10 0.48
CA THR A 357 -9.73 19.51 -0.44
C THR A 357 -10.29 18.33 -1.23
N MET A 358 -9.91 17.13 -0.84
CA MET A 358 -10.39 15.87 -1.39
C MET A 358 -10.65 14.88 -0.24
N HIS A 359 -11.73 14.12 -0.33
CA HIS A 359 -12.07 13.04 0.60
C HIS A 359 -12.56 11.80 -0.14
N GLY A 360 -12.15 10.63 0.35
CA GLY A 360 -12.71 9.35 -0.06
C GLY A 360 -13.80 8.89 0.89
N VAL A 361 -14.86 8.28 0.36
CA VAL A 361 -15.98 7.79 1.16
C VAL A 361 -16.38 6.39 0.73
N ARG A 362 -16.61 5.52 1.71
CA ARG A 362 -17.18 4.19 1.52
C ARG A 362 -17.68 3.61 2.84
N PRO A 363 -18.56 2.59 2.82
CA PRO A 363 -18.95 1.85 4.02
C PRO A 363 -17.75 1.22 4.70
N VAL A 364 -17.79 1.14 6.02
CA VAL A 364 -16.80 0.39 6.80
C VAL A 364 -17.19 -1.08 6.82
N VAL A 365 -16.24 -1.96 6.53
CA VAL A 365 -16.45 -3.41 6.61
C VAL A 365 -15.55 -3.94 7.72
N SER A 366 -16.11 -4.74 8.62
CA SER A 366 -15.35 -5.39 9.68
C SER A 366 -14.50 -6.54 9.13
N PHE A 367 -13.56 -7.05 9.94
CA PHE A 367 -12.78 -8.25 9.59
C PHE A 367 -13.67 -9.47 9.26
N ASP A 368 -14.82 -9.60 9.95
CA ASP A 368 -15.78 -10.70 9.72
C ASP A 368 -16.74 -10.43 8.54
N GLY A 369 -16.52 -9.35 7.78
CA GLY A 369 -17.30 -9.02 6.59
C GLY A 369 -18.65 -8.34 6.87
N VAL A 370 -18.89 -7.85 8.07
CA VAL A 370 -20.10 -7.08 8.40
C VAL A 370 -19.93 -5.67 7.86
N VAL A 371 -20.90 -5.25 7.04
CA VAL A 371 -20.92 -3.91 6.43
C VAL A 371 -21.64 -2.95 7.36
N ASP A 372 -20.95 -1.90 7.77
CA ASP A 372 -21.53 -0.71 8.41
C ASP A 372 -21.66 0.38 7.33
N ASP A 373 -22.85 0.59 6.87
CA ASP A 373 -23.19 1.57 5.83
C ASP A 373 -24.04 2.74 6.37
N ASP A 374 -23.93 3.01 7.67
CA ASP A 374 -24.46 4.24 8.26
C ASP A 374 -23.86 5.46 7.55
N PRO A 375 -24.65 6.54 7.39
CA PRO A 375 -24.16 7.76 6.76
C PRO A 375 -22.95 8.34 7.50
N VAL A 376 -22.01 8.90 6.73
CA VAL A 376 -20.84 9.58 7.27
C VAL A 376 -20.89 11.08 7.00
N ASP A 377 -20.37 11.87 7.94
CA ASP A 377 -20.24 13.31 7.78
C ASP A 377 -18.82 13.66 7.32
N VAL A 378 -18.73 14.46 6.26
CA VAL A 378 -17.48 14.94 5.65
C VAL A 378 -17.46 16.46 5.71
N GLN A 379 -16.45 17.03 6.38
CA GLN A 379 -16.25 18.47 6.40
C GLN A 379 -15.27 18.89 5.31
N ILE A 380 -15.73 19.60 4.30
CA ILE A 380 -14.93 19.99 3.13
C ILE A 380 -15.44 21.30 2.51
N GLY A 381 -14.55 22.18 2.09
CA GLY A 381 -14.89 23.43 1.38
C GLY A 381 -15.78 24.40 2.16
N GLY A 382 -15.80 24.30 3.48
CA GLY A 382 -16.67 25.13 4.36
C GLY A 382 -18.10 24.61 4.51
N TYR A 383 -18.35 23.38 4.07
CA TYR A 383 -19.63 22.68 4.22
C TYR A 383 -19.48 21.39 5.02
N MET A 384 -20.58 20.96 5.63
CA MET A 384 -20.75 19.62 6.16
C MET A 384 -21.59 18.82 5.16
N LEU A 385 -21.04 17.77 4.61
CA LEU A 385 -21.70 16.85 3.69
C LEU A 385 -22.11 15.60 4.46
N ASN A 386 -23.40 15.27 4.47
CA ASN A 386 -23.85 13.96 4.96
C ASN A 386 -23.94 13.00 3.77
N VAL A 387 -23.15 11.96 3.80
CA VAL A 387 -22.99 10.97 2.73
C VAL A 387 -23.62 9.65 3.13
N SER A 388 -24.70 9.27 2.45
CA SER A 388 -25.36 7.96 2.61
C SER A 388 -24.92 7.02 1.49
N PHE A 389 -24.69 5.76 1.87
CA PHE A 389 -24.36 4.65 0.97
C PHE A 389 -25.59 3.86 0.53
N VAL A 390 -26.76 4.29 0.94
CA VAL A 390 -28.05 3.65 0.63
C VAL A 390 -28.84 4.55 -0.29
N ALA A 391 -29.25 4.01 -1.43
CA ALA A 391 -30.11 4.74 -2.37
C ALA A 391 -31.53 4.80 -1.81
N PRO A 392 -32.13 6.02 -1.66
CA PRO A 392 -33.38 6.20 -0.91
C PRO A 392 -34.62 5.63 -1.57
N PHE A 393 -34.58 5.33 -2.87
CA PHE A 393 -35.74 4.87 -3.65
C PHE A 393 -35.59 3.44 -4.18
N GLU A 394 -34.57 2.72 -3.72
CA GLU A 394 -34.34 1.34 -4.06
C GLU A 394 -34.53 0.44 -2.83
N PRO A 395 -35.12 -0.76 -2.97
CA PRO A 395 -35.29 -1.67 -1.84
C PRO A 395 -33.95 -1.97 -1.18
N ARG A 396 -33.87 -1.83 0.14
CA ARG A 396 -32.65 -2.00 0.92
C ARG A 396 -32.01 -3.38 0.74
N ASP A 397 -32.82 -4.42 0.69
CA ASP A 397 -32.43 -5.81 0.55
C ASP A 397 -31.88 -6.16 -0.84
N GLN A 398 -31.98 -5.25 -1.81
CA GLN A 398 -31.44 -5.39 -3.16
C GLN A 398 -30.14 -4.58 -3.36
N GLN A 399 -29.72 -3.80 -2.37
CA GLN A 399 -28.52 -2.98 -2.46
C GLN A 399 -27.30 -3.70 -1.87
N VAL A 400 -26.23 -3.73 -2.64
CA VAL A 400 -24.92 -4.24 -2.21
C VAL A 400 -24.04 -3.03 -1.84
N THR A 401 -24.27 -2.49 -0.64
CA THR A 401 -23.65 -1.24 -0.20
C THR A 401 -22.14 -1.34 -0.05
N GLU A 402 -21.57 -2.54 0.13
CA GLU A 402 -20.14 -2.80 0.07
C GLU A 402 -19.48 -2.33 -1.24
N ALA A 403 -20.26 -2.36 -2.36
CA ALA A 403 -19.80 -1.91 -3.67
C ALA A 403 -19.93 -0.39 -3.88
N HIS A 404 -20.49 0.32 -2.91
CA HIS A 404 -20.69 1.75 -2.99
C HIS A 404 -19.48 2.51 -2.42
N GLY A 405 -19.21 3.67 -2.99
CA GLY A 405 -18.11 4.52 -2.56
C GLY A 405 -17.67 5.46 -3.66
N GLY A 406 -16.79 6.36 -3.31
CA GLY A 406 -16.29 7.36 -4.26
C GLY A 406 -15.37 8.37 -3.61
N LEU A 407 -15.11 9.43 -4.35
CA LEU A 407 -14.34 10.56 -3.88
C LEU A 407 -15.09 11.90 -4.13
N ILE A 408 -14.82 12.85 -3.28
CA ILE A 408 -15.40 14.19 -3.29
C ILE A 408 -14.25 15.20 -3.37
N ILE A 409 -14.30 16.12 -4.33
CA ILE A 409 -13.31 17.17 -4.53
C ILE A 409 -14.00 18.53 -4.41
N SER A 410 -13.50 19.41 -3.55
CA SER A 410 -13.89 20.81 -3.51
C SER A 410 -13.15 21.58 -4.60
N LEU A 411 -13.89 22.03 -5.63
CA LEU A 411 -13.30 22.76 -6.77
C LEU A 411 -13.15 24.28 -6.49
N GLY A 412 -13.75 24.76 -5.42
CA GLY A 412 -13.77 26.17 -5.03
C GLY A 412 -14.90 26.44 -4.02
N PRO A 413 -15.14 27.71 -3.69
CA PRO A 413 -16.30 28.06 -2.88
C PRO A 413 -17.58 27.55 -3.55
N ASP A 414 -18.44 26.90 -2.82
CA ASP A 414 -19.75 26.44 -3.25
C ASP A 414 -19.76 25.45 -4.44
N GLU A 415 -18.62 24.85 -4.82
CA GLU A 415 -18.57 23.94 -5.96
C GLU A 415 -17.79 22.66 -5.67
N PHE A 416 -18.39 21.51 -6.01
CA PHE A 416 -17.82 20.19 -5.75
C PHE A 416 -17.96 19.28 -6.98
N LEU A 417 -16.98 18.39 -7.12
CA LEU A 417 -17.05 17.22 -7.99
C LEU A 417 -17.17 15.98 -7.12
N VAL A 418 -18.17 15.15 -7.42
CA VAL A 418 -18.40 13.86 -6.76
C VAL A 418 -18.28 12.76 -7.81
N ALA A 419 -17.43 11.79 -7.57
CA ALA A 419 -17.20 10.68 -8.47
C ALA A 419 -17.26 9.35 -7.71
N GLY A 420 -17.98 8.38 -8.26
CA GLY A 420 -18.15 7.08 -7.61
C GLY A 420 -19.45 6.39 -8.00
N LYS A 421 -19.98 5.60 -7.07
CA LYS A 421 -21.15 4.75 -7.27
C LYS A 421 -21.96 4.64 -5.98
N GLY A 422 -23.30 4.72 -6.07
CA GLY A 422 -24.22 4.44 -4.96
C GLY A 422 -24.16 5.45 -3.81
N LEU A 423 -23.86 6.71 -4.07
CA LEU A 423 -23.79 7.76 -3.06
C LEU A 423 -25.02 8.69 -3.13
N THR A 424 -25.55 9.04 -1.97
CA THR A 424 -26.55 10.12 -1.82
C THR A 424 -25.98 11.15 -0.85
N ILE A 425 -25.86 12.42 -1.28
CA ILE A 425 -25.18 13.46 -0.52
C ILE A 425 -26.10 14.64 -0.30
N THR A 426 -26.25 15.08 0.95
CA THR A 426 -26.86 16.35 1.34
C THR A 426 -25.79 17.33 1.85
N PHE A 427 -26.06 18.62 1.70
CA PHE A 427 -25.11 19.67 1.98
C PHE A 427 -25.66 20.59 3.09
N HIS A 428 -24.84 20.89 4.08
CA HIS A 428 -25.20 21.67 5.26
C HIS A 428 -24.17 22.75 5.56
N ASP A 429 -24.63 23.85 6.10
CA ASP A 429 -23.81 24.91 6.67
C ASP A 429 -24.32 25.21 8.09
N PRO A 430 -23.46 25.48 9.08
CA PRO A 430 -23.87 25.68 10.46
C PRO A 430 -24.69 26.97 10.67
N GLU A 431 -24.56 27.95 9.79
CA GLU A 431 -25.15 29.29 9.97
C GLU A 431 -26.25 29.64 8.96
N GLN A 432 -26.23 28.98 7.79
CA GLN A 432 -27.11 29.32 6.67
C GLN A 432 -27.80 28.09 6.09
N LEU A 433 -28.94 28.30 5.46
CA LEU A 433 -29.55 27.24 4.65
C LEU A 433 -28.75 27.05 3.35
N VAL A 434 -28.66 25.81 2.91
CA VAL A 434 -27.93 25.45 1.70
C VAL A 434 -28.93 24.96 0.65
N GLY A 435 -28.85 25.54 -0.53
CA GLY A 435 -29.58 25.10 -1.72
C GLY A 435 -28.62 24.61 -2.80
N ILE A 436 -29.15 23.77 -3.68
CA ILE A 436 -28.44 23.31 -4.87
C ILE A 436 -28.81 24.20 -6.03
N ASP A 437 -27.86 24.97 -6.58
CA ASP A 437 -28.06 25.78 -7.79
C ASP A 437 -28.18 24.88 -9.01
N ARG A 438 -27.25 23.91 -9.15
CA ARG A 438 -27.30 22.94 -10.24
C ARG A 438 -26.45 21.72 -9.98
N ILE A 439 -26.84 20.61 -10.62
CA ILE A 439 -26.05 19.40 -10.73
C ILE A 439 -25.96 19.02 -12.21
N ASP A 440 -24.76 18.83 -12.71
CA ASP A 440 -24.51 18.33 -14.06
C ASP A 440 -23.76 16.98 -13.96
N GLU A 441 -24.33 15.91 -14.53
CA GLU A 441 -23.59 14.68 -14.81
C GLU A 441 -22.72 14.93 -16.04
N GLY A 442 -21.47 14.48 -16.02
CA GLY A 442 -20.54 14.74 -17.12
C GLY A 442 -19.29 13.89 -17.05
N ARG A 443 -18.24 14.34 -17.71
CA ARG A 443 -16.95 13.66 -17.77
C ARG A 443 -15.79 14.67 -17.88
N MET A 444 -14.60 14.22 -17.54
CA MET A 444 -13.38 14.97 -17.82
C MET A 444 -12.79 14.54 -19.17
N VAL A 445 -12.47 15.50 -20.01
CA VAL A 445 -11.76 15.28 -21.28
C VAL A 445 -10.58 16.23 -21.34
N ASP A 446 -9.39 15.69 -21.46
CA ASP A 446 -8.13 16.48 -21.51
C ASP A 446 -7.97 17.47 -20.33
N GLY A 447 -8.46 17.08 -19.15
CA GLY A 447 -8.42 17.89 -17.93
C GLY A 447 -9.55 18.92 -17.81
N GLU A 448 -10.43 19.02 -18.79
CA GLU A 448 -11.57 19.95 -18.80
C GLU A 448 -12.90 19.26 -18.54
N TRP A 449 -13.78 19.93 -17.80
CA TRP A 449 -15.14 19.42 -17.52
C TRP A 449 -16.04 19.55 -18.75
N VAL A 450 -16.55 18.43 -19.22
CA VAL A 450 -17.56 18.37 -20.30
C VAL A 450 -18.91 17.97 -19.70
N PRO A 451 -19.86 18.92 -19.56
CA PRO A 451 -21.17 18.60 -19.02
C PRO A 451 -21.96 17.71 -19.99
N GLY A 452 -22.65 16.73 -19.45
CA GLY A 452 -23.60 15.90 -20.15
C GLY A 452 -25.05 16.38 -19.88
N ARG A 453 -25.76 15.64 -19.02
CA ARG A 453 -27.12 16.01 -18.71
C ARG A 453 -27.23 16.75 -17.38
N ARG A 454 -28.16 17.72 -17.34
CA ARG A 454 -28.57 18.40 -16.11
C ARG A 454 -29.47 17.47 -15.29
N MET A 455 -29.11 17.28 -14.01
CA MET A 455 -29.91 16.56 -13.04
C MET A 455 -30.94 17.53 -12.44
N ASN A 456 -32.23 17.19 -12.51
CA ASN A 456 -33.27 18.03 -11.97
C ASN A 456 -34.50 17.19 -11.54
N GLY A 457 -35.50 17.84 -10.96
CA GLY A 457 -36.74 17.18 -10.53
C GLY A 457 -36.46 16.03 -9.57
N ASP A 458 -36.95 14.84 -9.93
CA ASP A 458 -36.81 13.64 -9.08
C ASP A 458 -35.38 13.11 -8.96
N GLU A 459 -34.52 13.41 -9.91
CA GLU A 459 -33.12 12.97 -9.91
C GLU A 459 -32.32 13.62 -8.78
N SER A 460 -32.64 14.86 -8.41
CA SER A 460 -32.04 15.59 -7.28
C SER A 460 -33.01 15.73 -6.09
N HIS A 461 -34.14 15.01 -6.08
CA HIS A 461 -35.21 15.16 -5.10
C HIS A 461 -35.62 16.62 -4.92
N GLN A 462 -35.89 17.29 -6.04
CA GLN A 462 -36.21 18.73 -6.13
C GLN A 462 -35.11 19.61 -5.47
N GLY A 463 -33.85 19.31 -5.74
CA GLY A 463 -32.68 20.08 -5.26
C GLY A 463 -32.31 19.84 -3.79
N ARG A 464 -32.68 18.70 -3.21
CA ARG A 464 -32.33 18.37 -1.81
C ARG A 464 -31.10 17.52 -1.67
N HIS A 465 -30.72 16.75 -2.70
CA HIS A 465 -29.51 15.92 -2.67
C HIS A 465 -28.83 15.76 -4.04
N LEU A 466 -27.57 15.42 -4.03
CA LEU A 466 -26.88 14.82 -5.15
C LEU A 466 -26.94 13.30 -5.02
N ARG A 467 -27.17 12.57 -6.11
CA ARG A 467 -27.23 11.10 -6.11
C ARG A 467 -26.44 10.50 -7.27
N LEU A 468 -25.46 9.66 -6.95
CA LEU A 468 -24.81 8.79 -7.91
C LEU A 468 -25.56 7.45 -8.03
N PRO A 469 -25.66 6.87 -9.24
CA PRO A 469 -26.37 5.61 -9.47
C PRO A 469 -25.68 4.42 -8.77
N THR A 470 -26.48 3.38 -8.43
CA THR A 470 -26.00 2.16 -7.77
C THR A 470 -25.44 1.13 -8.73
N ASN A 471 -25.71 1.24 -10.03
CA ASN A 471 -25.40 0.23 -11.04
C ASN A 471 -24.20 0.58 -11.92
N ARG A 472 -23.61 1.78 -11.83
CA ARG A 472 -22.44 2.22 -12.60
C ARG A 472 -21.65 3.29 -11.89
N PHE A 473 -20.38 3.40 -12.21
CA PHE A 473 -19.56 4.54 -11.83
C PHE A 473 -19.91 5.75 -12.68
N SER A 474 -19.95 6.92 -12.04
CA SER A 474 -20.24 8.18 -12.70
C SER A 474 -19.64 9.35 -11.92
N MET A 475 -19.64 10.54 -12.54
CA MET A 475 -19.26 11.77 -11.85
C MET A 475 -20.28 12.86 -12.08
N GLN A 476 -20.49 13.67 -11.06
CA GLN A 476 -21.39 14.82 -11.07
C GLN A 476 -20.69 16.03 -10.47
N ARG A 477 -20.89 17.18 -11.11
CA ARG A 477 -20.46 18.48 -10.61
C ARG A 477 -21.65 19.22 -10.06
N VAL A 478 -21.56 19.64 -8.79
CA VAL A 478 -22.63 20.37 -8.08
C VAL A 478 -22.17 21.77 -7.73
N ARG A 479 -23.05 22.74 -7.92
CA ARG A 479 -22.91 24.09 -7.43
C ARG A 479 -23.98 24.38 -6.40
N LEU A 480 -23.57 24.94 -5.28
CA LEU A 480 -24.43 25.29 -4.15
C LEU A 480 -24.64 26.80 -4.09
N TYR A 481 -25.62 27.21 -3.29
CA TYR A 481 -25.84 28.58 -2.86
C TYR A 481 -26.33 28.60 -1.42
N LYS A 482 -26.07 29.70 -0.72
CA LYS A 482 -26.51 29.89 0.67
C LYS A 482 -27.61 30.96 0.72
N TYR A 483 -28.55 30.78 1.62
CA TYR A 483 -29.62 31.73 1.86
C TYR A 483 -30.03 31.71 3.34
N GLN A 484 -30.77 32.78 3.77
CA GLN A 484 -31.24 32.96 5.15
C GLN A 484 -32.74 32.68 5.25
#